data_0319f2ea17496da3240928b3039fbe42
#
_entry.id   0319f2ea17496da3240928b3039fbe42
#
_cell.length_a   1.000
_cell.length_b   1.000
_cell.length_c   1.000
_cell.angle_alpha   90.00
_cell.angle_beta   90.00
_cell.angle_gamma   90.00
#
_symmetry.space_group_name_H-M   'P 1'
#
loop_
_entity.id
_entity.type
_entity.pdbx_description
1 polymer ?
#
loop_
_entity_poly.entity_id
_entity_poly.type
_entity_poly.pdbx_seq_one_letter_code
_entity_poly.pdbx_strand_id
1 'polypeptide(L)'
;MNGELHWLSADYDPGPDPGYDPGPEHEHYAGVDARPEVKIGVDAWRIIEELSDVMARDPRVYHRSYALVTVVGIEPPAPAAEPLPRAAPVIRELSPPAAVLRLTRHVKLIAPVKPTNAEAAESAHRRVAHLAPLPAKWREITPPQAIVAQFLSAGEWPGIRRLVGVSESPFMRPDGTICQSPGYDAATGYIYAPSAEYPRVTEHPTQAAAVAALAMLVDVFRDFPHVSPAARLVPVAALLTLLARPAIAGSIPAFVLEASTRGSGKTLQAHIVSLIALGRFASPATFPDEDEELEKILAGYALTGARLILLDNVTRPFGGAPLDKALTSRGEIDMRVLGSSNIRTLPWQAVLFATGNNIVLPEDTRRRALVSRLESALENPEDRDDVRDLPAYASAARRELVVAGLTVLRSFASHGRPSTGGARWGSFEEWSALIPQAIVFAGGADVLAARPRGDAGDDDATATAALLAGLPLLSAEPLSAKRIIALLWPPDRGDGPDMHDPLREAIEQLCPPRFGTRPEAKSLGERLRRMSGRVVGGRRIVSRLSRTSSREWLVEVVA
;
A
#
# COMPACT_ATOMS: atom_id res chain seq x y z
N MET A 1 45.89 23.21 -4.31
CA MET A 1 45.98 24.10 -3.14
C MET A 1 45.23 23.38 -2.02
N ASN A 2 46.03 22.84 -1.10
CA ASN A 2 45.62 22.05 0.03
C ASN A 2 45.00 22.95 1.09
N GLY A 3 43.80 22.59 1.56
CA GLY A 3 43.18 23.17 2.75
C GLY A 3 43.02 22.08 3.79
N GLU A 4 44.02 21.94 4.65
CA GLU A 4 44.06 21.00 5.76
C GLU A 4 43.04 21.38 6.84
N LEU A 5 42.27 20.37 7.25
CA LEU A 5 41.38 20.40 8.40
C LEU A 5 42.19 20.31 9.70
N HIS A 6 42.44 21.45 10.35
CA HIS A 6 42.94 21.52 11.72
C HIS A 6 41.79 21.52 12.73
N TRP A 7 41.44 20.35 13.24
CA TRP A 7 40.57 20.19 14.43
C TRP A 7 41.08 19.04 15.30
N LEU A 8 42.28 19.13 15.83
CA LEU A 8 42.74 18.33 16.96
C LEU A 8 43.92 19.07 17.61
N SER A 9 43.63 20.04 18.46
CA SER A 9 44.55 20.45 19.54
C SER A 9 43.85 20.16 20.85
N ALA A 10 44.35 19.12 21.55
CA ALA A 10 44.13 18.96 22.97
C ALA A 10 44.65 20.23 23.68
N ASP A 11 43.79 20.84 24.45
CA ASP A 11 43.98 21.83 25.53
C ASP A 11 42.90 22.92 25.45
N TYR A 12 41.64 22.50 25.57
CA TYR A 12 40.56 23.40 25.96
C TYR A 12 39.95 22.85 27.25
N ASP A 13 40.37 23.41 28.38
CA ASP A 13 39.69 23.26 29.68
C ASP A 13 38.68 24.43 29.81
N PRO A 14 37.40 24.21 29.59
CA PRO A 14 36.38 25.19 29.94
C PRO A 14 36.15 25.06 31.44
N GLY A 15 36.72 25.96 32.19
CA GLY A 15 36.40 26.08 33.62
C GLY A 15 34.88 26.04 33.85
N PRO A 16 34.44 25.69 35.08
CA PRO A 16 33.04 25.46 35.36
C PRO A 16 32.17 26.66 35.01
N ASP A 17 31.16 26.42 34.16
CA ASP A 17 30.10 27.38 33.85
C ASP A 17 29.37 27.77 35.14
N PRO A 18 29.37 29.06 35.54
CA PRO A 18 28.75 29.48 36.80
C PRO A 18 27.23 29.39 36.85
N GLY A 19 26.58 28.80 35.84
CA GLY A 19 25.15 28.59 35.77
C GLY A 19 24.71 27.10 35.67
N TYR A 20 25.65 26.17 35.70
CA TYR A 20 25.30 24.73 35.69
C TYR A 20 24.98 24.31 37.12
N ASP A 21 23.70 24.24 37.46
CA ASP A 21 23.17 23.46 38.58
C ASP A 21 23.25 21.97 38.18
N PRO A 22 24.13 21.16 38.73
CA PRO A 22 24.03 19.71 38.58
C PRO A 22 22.75 19.32 39.33
N GLY A 23 21.64 19.20 38.57
CA GLY A 23 20.43 18.60 39.12
C GLY A 23 20.79 17.33 39.90
N PRO A 24 19.93 16.85 40.82
CA PRO A 24 20.28 15.91 41.88
C PRO A 24 21.09 14.77 41.28
N GLU A 25 22.29 14.59 41.83
CA GLU A 25 23.21 13.49 41.50
C GLU A 25 22.36 12.24 41.26
N HIS A 26 22.52 11.62 40.08
CA HIS A 26 21.96 10.32 39.81
C HIS A 26 22.40 9.43 40.99
N GLU A 27 21.52 9.31 41.99
CA GLU A 27 21.66 8.30 43.01
C GLU A 27 21.91 7.00 42.26
N HIS A 28 23.12 6.46 42.36
CA HIS A 28 23.40 5.10 42.02
C HIS A 28 22.38 4.27 42.80
N TYR A 29 21.28 3.90 42.18
CA TYR A 29 20.39 2.87 42.68
C TYR A 29 21.25 1.64 42.88
N ALA A 30 21.73 1.45 44.09
CA ALA A 30 22.24 0.19 44.59
C ALA A 30 21.07 -0.80 44.80
N GLY A 31 20.12 -0.79 43.82
CA GLY A 31 19.11 -1.82 43.71
C GLY A 31 19.74 -3.02 43.05
N VAL A 32 19.49 -4.20 43.60
CA VAL A 32 19.85 -5.47 43.01
C VAL A 32 19.42 -5.43 41.53
N ASP A 33 20.39 -5.56 40.62
CA ASP A 33 20.09 -5.58 39.17
C ASP A 33 19.18 -6.77 38.88
N ALA A 34 17.90 -6.48 38.69
CA ALA A 34 16.83 -7.46 38.56
C ALA A 34 16.73 -8.09 37.15
N ARG A 35 17.67 -7.78 36.24
CA ARG A 35 17.65 -8.40 34.93
C ARG A 35 17.87 -9.92 35.04
N PRO A 36 17.07 -10.76 34.34
CA PRO A 36 17.27 -12.20 34.35
C PRO A 36 18.65 -12.56 33.73
N GLU A 37 19.24 -13.63 34.26
CA GLU A 37 20.53 -14.16 33.77
C GLU A 37 20.28 -15.28 32.75
N VAL A 38 20.84 -15.14 31.55
CA VAL A 38 20.86 -16.19 30.52
C VAL A 38 22.27 -16.74 30.38
N LYS A 39 22.42 -18.04 30.63
CA LYS A 39 23.70 -18.73 30.56
C LYS A 39 24.07 -19.11 29.14
N ILE A 40 25.17 -18.55 28.64
CA ILE A 40 25.71 -18.90 27.34
C ILE A 40 26.44 -20.25 27.45
N GLY A 41 25.94 -21.26 26.74
CA GLY A 41 26.46 -22.62 26.67
C GLY A 41 26.45 -23.15 25.24
N VAL A 42 26.46 -24.47 25.11
CA VAL A 42 26.44 -25.16 23.81
C VAL A 42 25.06 -25.32 23.21
N ASP A 43 24.01 -25.15 24.00
CA ASP A 43 22.61 -25.26 23.56
C ASP A 43 22.11 -23.91 23.05
N ALA A 44 22.35 -23.66 21.77
CA ALA A 44 21.94 -22.41 21.14
C ALA A 44 20.41 -22.24 21.11
N TRP A 45 19.65 -23.35 20.93
CA TRP A 45 18.17 -23.27 20.86
C TRP A 45 17.58 -22.77 22.17
N ARG A 46 17.98 -23.33 23.28
CA ARG A 46 17.55 -22.89 24.62
C ARG A 46 17.87 -21.42 24.88
N ILE A 47 19.07 -20.99 24.49
CA ILE A 47 19.47 -19.59 24.62
C ILE A 47 18.52 -18.68 23.82
N ILE A 48 18.18 -19.06 22.58
CA ILE A 48 17.27 -18.30 21.73
C ILE A 48 15.86 -18.23 22.32
N GLU A 49 15.34 -19.32 22.91
CA GLU A 49 14.05 -19.31 23.60
C GLU A 49 14.08 -18.36 24.81
N GLU A 50 15.08 -18.48 25.69
CA GLU A 50 15.23 -17.62 26.87
C GLU A 50 15.33 -16.13 26.47
N LEU A 51 16.06 -15.82 25.37
CA LEU A 51 16.16 -14.47 24.84
C LEU A 51 14.83 -13.99 24.25
N SER A 52 14.07 -14.87 23.58
CA SER A 52 12.74 -14.56 23.04
C SER A 52 11.77 -14.22 24.15
N ASP A 53 11.73 -15.00 25.23
CA ASP A 53 10.87 -14.75 26.39
C ASP A 53 11.17 -13.41 27.08
N VAL A 54 12.46 -13.06 27.17
CA VAL A 54 12.87 -11.76 27.72
C VAL A 54 12.47 -10.63 26.78
N MET A 55 12.74 -10.77 25.50
CA MET A 55 12.43 -9.74 24.48
C MET A 55 10.93 -9.57 24.24
N ALA A 56 10.12 -10.59 24.51
CA ALA A 56 8.66 -10.49 24.47
C ALA A 56 8.11 -9.45 25.47
N ARG A 57 8.86 -9.12 26.51
CA ARG A 57 8.53 -8.08 27.50
C ARG A 57 8.89 -6.67 27.03
N ASP A 58 9.73 -6.52 26.01
CA ASP A 58 10.03 -5.20 25.43
C ASP A 58 8.83 -4.72 24.59
N PRO A 59 8.13 -3.63 25.00
CA PRO A 59 6.96 -3.14 24.29
C PRO A 59 7.28 -2.55 22.90
N ARG A 60 8.55 -2.40 22.55
CA ARG A 60 9.03 -1.80 21.31
C ARG A 60 9.58 -2.81 20.32
N VAL A 61 9.59 -4.12 20.67
CA VAL A 61 10.04 -5.20 19.80
C VAL A 61 8.84 -6.00 19.32
N TYR A 62 8.82 -6.25 18.03
CA TYR A 62 7.79 -6.99 17.33
C TYR A 62 8.44 -7.92 16.34
N HIS A 63 7.70 -8.93 15.86
CA HIS A 63 8.08 -9.66 14.67
C HIS A 63 7.18 -9.29 13.49
N ARG A 64 7.75 -9.25 12.30
CA ARG A 64 7.03 -8.99 11.05
C ARG A 64 7.58 -9.90 9.98
N SER A 65 6.73 -10.80 9.46
CA SER A 65 7.20 -11.91 8.63
C SER A 65 8.31 -12.70 9.35
N TYR A 66 9.48 -12.77 8.80
CA TYR A 66 10.63 -13.51 9.33
C TYR A 66 11.71 -12.60 9.93
N ALA A 67 11.36 -11.44 10.41
CA ALA A 67 12.30 -10.49 11.00
C ALA A 67 11.77 -9.87 12.30
N LEU A 68 12.67 -9.61 13.25
CA LEU A 68 12.38 -8.73 14.36
C LEU A 68 12.44 -7.29 13.90
N VAL A 69 11.45 -6.51 14.32
CA VAL A 69 11.28 -5.10 13.93
C VAL A 69 11.02 -4.20 15.12
N THR A 70 11.30 -2.92 14.92
CA THR A 70 10.91 -1.84 15.83
C THR A 70 10.25 -0.73 15.02
N VAL A 71 9.46 0.12 15.68
CA VAL A 71 8.89 1.31 15.04
C VAL A 71 9.67 2.53 15.51
N VAL A 72 10.11 3.34 14.56
CA VAL A 72 10.78 4.63 14.79
C VAL A 72 9.89 5.77 14.31
N GLY A 73 10.08 6.97 14.86
CA GLY A 73 9.27 8.14 14.51
C GLY A 73 7.90 8.19 15.19
N ILE A 74 7.66 7.36 16.21
CA ILE A 74 6.50 7.54 17.10
C ILE A 74 6.83 8.67 18.06
N GLU A 75 6.20 9.82 17.82
CA GLU A 75 6.28 10.97 18.69
C GLU A 75 5.04 11.04 19.58
N PRO A 76 5.12 11.64 20.80
CA PRO A 76 3.94 11.88 21.59
C PRO A 76 2.95 12.79 20.83
N PRO A 77 1.63 12.72 21.13
CA PRO A 77 0.64 13.61 20.53
C PRO A 77 1.06 15.08 20.67
N ALA A 78 1.02 15.84 19.55
CA ALA A 78 1.31 17.26 19.62
C ALA A 78 0.22 18.02 20.36
N PRO A 79 0.56 19.09 21.11
CA PRO A 79 -0.40 20.12 21.47
C PRO A 79 -1.14 20.62 20.24
N ALA A 80 -2.41 21.01 20.37
CA ALA A 80 -3.27 21.41 19.25
C ALA A 80 -2.74 22.58 18.40
N ALA A 81 -1.67 23.26 18.83
CA ALA A 81 -1.10 24.45 18.22
C ALA A 81 0.17 24.20 17.37
N GLU A 82 0.72 22.98 17.32
CA GLU A 82 1.93 22.74 16.53
C GLU A 82 1.61 22.46 15.05
N PRO A 83 2.27 23.17 14.12
CA PRO A 83 2.09 22.91 12.70
C PRO A 83 2.72 21.58 12.28
N LEU A 84 2.02 20.84 11.41
CA LEU A 84 2.56 19.71 10.66
C LEU A 84 3.68 20.19 9.70
N PRO A 85 4.69 19.33 9.33
CA PRO A 85 4.61 17.88 9.19
C PRO A 85 5.47 17.10 10.20
N ARG A 86 4.91 16.03 10.76
CA ARG A 86 5.67 15.05 11.55
C ARG A 86 6.24 13.97 10.65
N ALA A 87 7.39 13.41 11.05
CA ALA A 87 7.95 12.26 10.36
C ALA A 87 6.97 11.07 10.41
N ALA A 88 6.84 10.34 9.30
CA ALA A 88 6.06 9.12 9.28
C ALA A 88 6.65 8.08 10.25
N PRO A 89 5.84 7.38 11.06
CA PRO A 89 6.32 6.20 11.75
C PRO A 89 6.76 5.16 10.72
N VAL A 90 8.00 4.67 10.87
CA VAL A 90 8.63 3.71 9.96
C VAL A 90 8.93 2.43 10.70
N ILE A 91 8.51 1.31 10.14
CA ILE A 91 8.89 -0.01 10.62
C ILE A 91 10.30 -0.30 10.12
N ARG A 92 11.21 -0.64 11.04
CA ARG A 92 12.60 -0.98 10.71
C ARG A 92 12.97 -2.34 11.26
N GLU A 93 13.68 -3.13 10.48
CA GLU A 93 14.30 -4.36 10.97
C GLU A 93 15.30 -4.05 12.07
N LEU A 94 15.34 -4.92 13.07
CA LEU A 94 16.23 -4.76 14.20
C LEU A 94 17.65 -5.17 13.77
N SER A 95 18.52 -4.19 13.61
CA SER A 95 19.91 -4.44 13.25
C SER A 95 20.67 -5.14 14.40
N PRO A 96 21.76 -5.89 14.13
CA PRO A 96 22.53 -6.53 15.18
C PRO A 96 23.00 -5.59 16.29
N PRO A 97 23.52 -4.36 16.02
CA PRO A 97 23.84 -3.42 17.09
C PRO A 97 22.63 -2.99 17.92
N ALA A 98 21.49 -2.75 17.28
CA ALA A 98 20.25 -2.39 17.98
C ALA A 98 19.73 -3.56 18.83
N ALA A 99 19.87 -4.80 18.37
CA ALA A 99 19.54 -5.99 19.14
C ALA A 99 20.43 -6.13 20.38
N VAL A 100 21.74 -5.90 20.27
CA VAL A 100 22.67 -5.88 21.42
C VAL A 100 22.20 -4.87 22.48
N LEU A 101 21.92 -3.62 22.06
CA LEU A 101 21.47 -2.58 23.00
C LEU A 101 20.17 -2.96 23.72
N ARG A 102 19.24 -3.61 23.03
CA ARG A 102 17.98 -4.04 23.66
C ARG A 102 18.19 -5.25 24.56
N LEU A 103 18.95 -6.24 24.11
CA LEU A 103 19.27 -7.42 24.93
C LEU A 103 19.96 -7.00 26.23
N THR A 104 21.00 -6.18 26.18
CA THR A 104 21.71 -5.72 27.39
C THR A 104 20.84 -4.89 28.34
N ARG A 105 19.77 -4.26 27.84
CA ARG A 105 18.80 -3.57 28.69
C ARG A 105 17.91 -4.52 29.48
N HIS A 106 17.60 -5.69 28.93
CA HIS A 106 16.57 -6.57 29.47
C HIS A 106 17.14 -7.87 30.07
N VAL A 107 18.38 -8.23 29.78
CA VAL A 107 19.01 -9.50 30.20
C VAL A 107 20.48 -9.33 30.51
N LYS A 108 21.00 -10.11 31.45
CA LYS A 108 22.43 -10.35 31.67
C LYS A 108 22.82 -11.65 30.97
N LEU A 109 23.66 -11.57 29.96
CA LEU A 109 24.27 -12.78 29.43
C LEU A 109 25.52 -13.10 30.23
N ILE A 110 25.58 -14.33 30.74
CA ILE A 110 26.69 -14.78 31.55
C ILE A 110 27.38 -15.99 30.87
N ALA A 111 28.71 -15.97 30.89
CA ALA A 111 29.53 -17.06 30.36
C ALA A 111 30.41 -17.66 31.46
N PRO A 112 30.75 -18.94 31.36
CA PRO A 112 31.63 -19.58 32.32
C PRO A 112 33.04 -18.96 32.28
N VAL A 113 33.59 -18.68 33.40
CA VAL A 113 34.99 -18.25 33.52
C VAL A 113 35.88 -19.48 33.37
N LYS A 114 36.89 -19.37 32.51
CA LYS A 114 37.90 -20.46 32.41
C LYS A 114 38.54 -20.67 33.78
N PRO A 115 38.60 -21.92 34.27
CA PRO A 115 39.25 -22.20 35.55
C PRO A 115 40.74 -21.85 35.49
N THR A 116 41.30 -21.33 36.56
CA THR A 116 42.75 -21.18 36.71
C THR A 116 43.39 -22.53 36.75
N ASN A 117 44.72 -22.60 36.52
CA ASN A 117 45.45 -23.85 36.56
C ASN A 117 45.28 -24.59 37.90
N ALA A 118 45.23 -23.86 39.03
CA ALA A 118 44.98 -24.40 40.36
C ALA A 118 43.56 -24.98 40.49
N GLU A 119 42.52 -24.29 40.01
CA GLU A 119 41.13 -24.76 40.02
C GLU A 119 40.92 -25.96 39.07
N ALA A 120 41.65 -26.00 37.95
CA ALA A 120 41.63 -27.13 37.03
C ALA A 120 42.28 -28.40 37.66
N ALA A 121 43.39 -28.23 38.39
CA ALA A 121 44.03 -29.29 39.14
C ALA A 121 43.15 -29.81 40.29
N GLU A 122 42.53 -28.90 41.05
CA GLU A 122 41.59 -29.26 42.11
C GLU A 122 40.35 -29.97 41.54
N SER A 123 39.82 -29.55 40.41
CA SER A 123 38.68 -30.19 39.75
C SER A 123 39.05 -31.62 39.28
N ALA A 124 40.29 -31.84 38.77
CA ALA A 124 40.79 -33.15 38.41
C ALA A 124 40.93 -34.05 39.67
N HIS A 125 41.48 -33.53 40.75
CA HIS A 125 41.58 -34.24 42.01
C HIS A 125 40.21 -34.65 42.57
N ARG A 126 39.23 -33.72 42.60
CA ARG A 126 37.86 -33.99 43.07
C ARG A 126 37.17 -35.07 42.24
N ARG A 127 37.39 -35.10 40.92
CA ARG A 127 36.86 -36.14 40.04
C ARG A 127 37.42 -37.53 40.39
N VAL A 128 38.70 -37.62 40.60
CA VAL A 128 39.36 -38.89 41.01
C VAL A 128 38.90 -39.33 42.40
N ALA A 129 38.71 -38.39 43.32
CA ALA A 129 38.25 -38.64 44.68
C ALA A 129 36.71 -38.80 44.82
N HIS A 130 35.97 -38.81 43.72
CA HIS A 130 34.49 -38.85 43.70
C HIS A 130 33.81 -37.78 44.55
N LEU A 131 34.45 -36.64 44.71
CA LEU A 131 33.91 -35.49 45.44
C LEU A 131 33.02 -34.62 44.51
N ALA A 132 32.13 -33.84 45.08
CA ALA A 132 31.29 -32.89 44.34
C ALA A 132 32.17 -31.93 43.53
N PRO A 133 31.78 -31.65 42.26
CA PRO A 133 32.54 -30.73 41.37
C PRO A 133 32.57 -29.32 41.97
N LEU A 134 33.62 -28.56 41.67
CA LEU A 134 33.67 -27.14 42.00
C LEU A 134 32.53 -26.39 41.30
N PRO A 135 31.88 -25.43 41.96
CA PRO A 135 30.88 -24.62 41.34
C PRO A 135 31.48 -23.80 40.19
N ALA A 136 30.81 -23.80 39.05
CA ALA A 136 31.23 -22.99 37.89
C ALA A 136 31.12 -21.48 38.26
N LYS A 137 32.19 -20.73 37.99
CA LYS A 137 32.18 -19.26 38.07
C LYS A 137 31.64 -18.67 36.78
N TRP A 138 30.76 -17.72 36.92
CA TRP A 138 30.14 -17.03 35.78
C TRP A 138 30.50 -15.55 35.81
N ARG A 139 30.61 -14.93 34.62
CA ARG A 139 30.79 -13.48 34.46
C ARG A 139 29.83 -12.94 33.45
N GLU A 140 29.35 -11.71 33.64
CA GLU A 140 28.56 -10.99 32.65
C GLU A 140 29.43 -10.70 31.42
N ILE A 141 28.84 -10.86 30.25
CA ILE A 141 29.49 -10.60 28.96
C ILE A 141 28.55 -9.80 28.06
N THR A 142 29.13 -9.05 27.14
CA THR A 142 28.38 -8.48 26.02
C THR A 142 27.83 -9.61 25.15
N PRO A 143 26.59 -9.50 24.62
CA PRO A 143 26.02 -10.49 23.72
C PRO A 143 26.97 -10.85 22.58
N PRO A 144 27.41 -12.13 22.45
CA PRO A 144 28.29 -12.54 21.35
C PRO A 144 27.58 -12.36 20.01
N GLN A 145 28.29 -11.85 18.99
CA GLN A 145 27.72 -11.61 17.65
C GLN A 145 27.05 -12.85 17.06
N ALA A 146 27.62 -14.04 17.29
CA ALA A 146 27.04 -15.29 16.81
C ALA A 146 25.65 -15.56 17.42
N ILE A 147 25.48 -15.33 18.71
CA ILE A 147 24.19 -15.49 19.40
C ILE A 147 23.18 -14.45 18.91
N VAL A 148 23.62 -13.20 18.75
CA VAL A 148 22.75 -12.13 18.21
C VAL A 148 22.30 -12.46 16.78
N ALA A 149 23.22 -12.94 15.93
CA ALA A 149 22.90 -13.34 14.56
C ALA A 149 21.90 -14.51 14.53
N GLN A 150 22.13 -15.55 15.36
CA GLN A 150 21.21 -16.68 15.50
C GLN A 150 19.83 -16.22 15.99
N PHE A 151 19.79 -15.37 17.03
CA PHE A 151 18.54 -14.81 17.55
C PHE A 151 17.75 -14.03 16.49
N LEU A 152 18.42 -13.17 15.70
CA LEU A 152 17.77 -12.40 14.63
C LEU A 152 17.34 -13.29 13.45
N SER A 153 17.98 -14.43 13.24
CA SER A 153 17.73 -15.35 12.12
C SER A 153 16.84 -16.53 12.51
N ALA A 154 16.35 -16.59 13.74
CA ALA A 154 15.57 -17.73 14.24
C ALA A 154 14.26 -17.95 13.45
N GLY A 155 13.68 -16.88 12.90
CA GLY A 155 12.46 -16.94 12.08
C GLY A 155 11.17 -17.04 12.90
N GLU A 156 11.27 -17.57 14.12
CA GLU A 156 10.16 -17.68 15.07
C GLU A 156 10.61 -17.18 16.44
N TRP A 157 9.78 -16.36 17.09
CA TRP A 157 10.05 -15.80 18.40
C TRP A 157 8.79 -15.90 19.27
N PRO A 158 8.65 -17.00 20.03
CA PRO A 158 7.52 -17.21 20.91
C PRO A 158 7.31 -16.00 21.85
N GLY A 159 6.06 -15.57 22.01
CA GLY A 159 5.70 -14.45 22.89
C GLY A 159 5.96 -13.04 22.32
N ILE A 160 6.80 -12.87 21.31
CA ILE A 160 6.98 -11.57 20.64
C ILE A 160 5.78 -11.29 19.74
N ARG A 161 5.17 -10.10 19.87
CA ARG A 161 3.94 -9.72 19.19
C ARG A 161 4.16 -9.50 17.69
N ARG A 162 3.21 -9.97 16.87
CA ARG A 162 3.22 -9.73 15.42
C ARG A 162 2.86 -8.27 15.13
N LEU A 163 3.61 -7.60 14.25
CA LEU A 163 3.30 -6.25 13.76
C LEU A 163 2.81 -6.29 12.31
N VAL A 164 1.60 -5.82 12.07
CA VAL A 164 1.02 -5.65 10.72
C VAL A 164 1.25 -4.24 10.20
N GLY A 165 1.03 -3.22 11.04
CA GLY A 165 1.16 -1.82 10.64
C GLY A 165 1.08 -0.85 11.82
N VAL A 166 1.18 0.45 11.50
CA VAL A 166 1.04 1.55 12.46
C VAL A 166 -0.05 2.50 11.97
N SER A 167 -0.92 2.95 12.86
CA SER A 167 -1.94 3.95 12.56
C SER A 167 -1.81 5.16 13.47
N GLU A 168 -1.83 6.35 12.87
CA GLU A 168 -1.78 7.65 13.57
C GLU A 168 -3.17 8.26 13.77
N SER A 169 -4.20 7.59 13.28
CA SER A 169 -5.61 7.90 13.53
C SER A 169 -6.33 6.66 14.05
N PRO A 170 -7.45 6.82 14.78
CA PRO A 170 -8.30 5.69 15.13
C PRO A 170 -8.70 4.91 13.86
N PHE A 171 -8.99 3.63 14.00
CA PHE A 171 -9.30 2.78 12.85
C PHE A 171 -10.33 1.71 13.20
N MET A 172 -10.98 1.18 12.17
CA MET A 172 -11.97 0.12 12.30
C MET A 172 -11.31 -1.26 12.40
N ARG A 173 -11.77 -2.09 13.34
CA ARG A 173 -11.40 -3.50 13.47
C ARG A 173 -12.29 -4.40 12.60
N PRO A 174 -11.90 -5.66 12.32
CA PRO A 174 -12.69 -6.61 11.53
C PRO A 174 -14.10 -6.85 12.08
N ASP A 175 -14.29 -6.82 13.40
CA ASP A 175 -15.59 -6.95 14.07
C ASP A 175 -16.47 -5.70 13.93
N GLY A 176 -15.98 -4.64 13.32
CA GLY A 176 -16.68 -3.37 13.15
C GLY A 176 -16.54 -2.41 14.33
N THR A 177 -15.84 -2.76 15.41
CA THR A 177 -15.52 -1.83 16.49
C THR A 177 -14.40 -0.87 16.06
N ILE A 178 -14.23 0.22 16.82
CA ILE A 178 -13.20 1.22 16.53
C ILE A 178 -12.07 1.11 17.57
N CYS A 179 -10.83 0.97 17.10
CA CYS A 179 -9.66 1.09 17.94
C CYS A 179 -9.41 2.57 18.24
N GLN A 180 -9.62 2.98 19.50
CA GLN A 180 -9.50 4.37 19.96
C GLN A 180 -8.56 4.51 21.17
N SER A 181 -8.01 3.41 21.67
CA SER A 181 -7.06 3.42 22.77
C SER A 181 -5.64 3.28 22.24
N PRO A 182 -4.73 4.23 22.52
CA PRO A 182 -3.34 4.14 22.08
C PRO A 182 -2.65 2.87 22.55
N GLY A 183 -1.72 2.38 21.74
CA GLY A 183 -0.94 1.19 22.03
C GLY A 183 -1.10 0.08 20.98
N TYR A 184 -0.65 -1.11 21.34
CA TYR A 184 -0.74 -2.29 20.47
C TYR A 184 -2.15 -2.91 20.55
N ASP A 185 -2.79 -3.04 19.40
CA ASP A 185 -4.09 -3.67 19.25
C ASP A 185 -3.93 -5.14 18.87
N ALA A 186 -4.15 -6.04 19.81
CA ALA A 186 -3.96 -7.48 19.60
C ALA A 186 -4.92 -8.08 18.56
N ALA A 187 -6.11 -7.48 18.37
CA ALA A 187 -7.09 -7.96 17.41
C ALA A 187 -6.65 -7.75 15.95
N THR A 188 -5.81 -6.76 15.68
CA THR A 188 -5.38 -6.42 14.32
C THR A 188 -3.87 -6.54 14.10
N GLY A 189 -3.08 -6.59 15.16
CA GLY A 189 -1.62 -6.51 15.08
C GLY A 189 -1.11 -5.11 14.70
N TYR A 190 -1.94 -4.08 14.87
CA TYR A 190 -1.54 -2.69 14.63
C TYR A 190 -1.09 -2.01 15.92
N ILE A 191 -0.20 -1.05 15.78
CA ILE A 191 0.06 -0.06 16.81
C ILE A 191 -0.79 1.17 16.49
N TYR A 192 -1.66 1.57 17.39
CA TYR A 192 -2.29 2.87 17.35
C TYR A 192 -1.41 3.89 18.09
N ALA A 193 -0.75 4.74 17.33
CA ALA A 193 0.12 5.81 17.80
C ALA A 193 -0.46 7.16 17.33
N PRO A 194 -1.43 7.72 18.10
CA PRO A 194 -2.15 8.91 17.67
C PRO A 194 -1.22 10.11 17.52
N SER A 195 -1.36 10.84 16.42
CA SER A 195 -0.68 12.11 16.17
C SER A 195 -1.42 13.32 16.78
N ALA A 196 -2.66 13.11 17.22
CA ALA A 196 -3.51 14.08 17.91
C ALA A 196 -4.53 13.37 18.80
N GLU A 197 -5.15 14.09 19.72
CA GLU A 197 -6.31 13.58 20.45
C GLU A 197 -7.56 13.64 19.57
N TYR A 198 -8.28 12.53 19.48
CA TYR A 198 -9.52 12.41 18.69
C TYR A 198 -10.74 12.31 19.60
N PRO A 199 -11.85 13.01 19.27
CA PRO A 199 -13.13 12.75 19.93
C PRO A 199 -13.52 11.27 19.78
N ARG A 200 -14.18 10.73 20.79
CA ARG A 200 -14.62 9.33 20.74
C ARG A 200 -15.73 9.12 19.72
N VAL A 201 -15.58 8.10 18.91
CA VAL A 201 -16.65 7.63 18.02
C VAL A 201 -17.68 6.87 18.87
N THR A 202 -18.95 7.21 18.72
CA THR A 202 -20.06 6.55 19.41
C THR A 202 -20.12 5.06 19.02
N GLU A 203 -20.45 4.19 19.97
CA GLU A 203 -20.52 2.75 19.71
C GLU A 203 -21.66 2.36 18.76
N HIS A 204 -22.79 3.03 18.85
CA HIS A 204 -23.98 2.81 18.01
C HIS A 204 -24.46 4.13 17.39
N PRO A 205 -23.73 4.69 16.39
CA PRO A 205 -24.18 5.90 15.72
C PRO A 205 -25.42 5.60 14.89
N THR A 206 -26.36 6.55 14.88
CA THR A 206 -27.58 6.44 14.05
C THR A 206 -27.24 6.58 12.56
N GLN A 207 -28.14 6.12 11.69
CA GLN A 207 -28.00 6.36 10.25
C GLN A 207 -28.00 7.87 9.93
N ALA A 208 -28.81 8.67 10.62
CA ALA A 208 -28.81 10.12 10.45
C ALA A 208 -27.44 10.74 10.77
N ALA A 209 -26.74 10.25 11.81
CA ALA A 209 -25.38 10.67 12.11
C ALA A 209 -24.40 10.28 11.00
N ALA A 210 -24.56 9.09 10.38
CA ALA A 210 -23.76 8.68 9.24
C ALA A 210 -24.01 9.56 8.00
N VAL A 211 -25.25 9.94 7.74
CA VAL A 211 -25.61 10.87 6.65
C VAL A 211 -24.95 12.23 6.84
N ALA A 212 -25.05 12.81 8.04
CA ALA A 212 -24.39 14.08 8.35
C ALA A 212 -22.85 13.99 8.25
N ALA A 213 -22.27 12.89 8.73
CA ALA A 213 -20.84 12.63 8.65
C ALA A 213 -20.37 12.48 7.20
N LEU A 214 -21.09 11.76 6.35
CA LEU A 214 -20.76 11.64 4.94
C LEU A 214 -20.84 13.00 4.23
N ALA A 215 -21.89 13.80 4.52
CA ALA A 215 -22.02 15.14 3.96
C ALA A 215 -20.82 16.03 4.29
N MET A 216 -20.30 15.96 5.54
CA MET A 216 -19.08 16.66 5.95
C MET A 216 -17.87 16.22 5.13
N LEU A 217 -17.71 14.91 4.88
CA LEU A 217 -16.60 14.40 4.07
C LEU A 217 -16.70 14.79 2.60
N VAL A 218 -17.90 14.79 2.04
CA VAL A 218 -18.14 15.21 0.65
C VAL A 218 -17.89 16.71 0.47
N ASP A 219 -18.21 17.53 1.49
CA ASP A 219 -17.98 18.98 1.50
C ASP A 219 -16.48 19.34 1.39
N VAL A 220 -15.57 18.47 1.87
CA VAL A 220 -14.13 18.65 1.70
C VAL A 220 -13.76 18.80 0.22
N PHE A 221 -14.42 18.03 -0.66
CA PHE A 221 -14.11 17.96 -2.09
C PHE A 221 -15.11 18.74 -2.96
N ARG A 222 -15.91 19.64 -2.38
CA ARG A 222 -16.98 20.36 -3.11
C ARG A 222 -16.46 21.27 -4.22
N ASP A 223 -15.28 21.88 -4.01
CA ASP A 223 -14.70 22.88 -4.91
C ASP A 223 -13.97 22.27 -6.12
N PHE A 224 -13.83 20.95 -6.15
CA PHE A 224 -13.25 20.24 -7.31
C PHE A 224 -14.33 19.99 -8.38
N PRO A 225 -14.02 20.24 -9.68
CA PRO A 225 -14.97 20.06 -10.79
C PRO A 225 -15.09 18.58 -11.19
N HIS A 226 -15.62 17.75 -10.30
CA HIS A 226 -15.84 16.33 -10.59
C HIS A 226 -16.93 16.14 -11.64
N VAL A 227 -16.68 15.23 -12.59
CA VAL A 227 -17.61 14.91 -13.68
C VAL A 227 -18.92 14.24 -13.22
N SER A 228 -18.94 13.67 -12.01
CA SER A 228 -20.13 13.00 -11.48
C SER A 228 -20.11 12.92 -9.95
N PRO A 229 -21.27 12.67 -9.30
CA PRO A 229 -21.31 12.41 -7.87
C PRO A 229 -20.45 11.20 -7.44
N ALA A 230 -20.39 10.14 -8.26
CA ALA A 230 -19.55 8.99 -7.98
C ALA A 230 -18.05 9.34 -8.03
N ALA A 231 -17.62 10.15 -9.00
CA ALA A 231 -16.23 10.62 -9.10
C ALA A 231 -15.82 11.44 -7.86
N ARG A 232 -16.73 12.26 -7.31
CA ARG A 232 -16.51 13.02 -6.07
C ARG A 232 -16.36 12.13 -4.85
N LEU A 233 -17.00 10.98 -4.84
CA LEU A 233 -16.92 10.02 -3.73
C LEU A 233 -15.66 9.16 -3.76
N VAL A 234 -14.89 9.14 -4.85
CA VAL A 234 -13.64 8.34 -4.94
C VAL A 234 -12.63 8.75 -3.86
N PRO A 235 -12.27 10.03 -3.66
CA PRO A 235 -11.36 10.43 -2.58
C PRO A 235 -11.95 10.16 -1.19
N VAL A 236 -13.27 10.24 -1.01
CA VAL A 236 -13.94 9.87 0.25
C VAL A 236 -13.82 8.35 0.48
N ALA A 237 -14.07 7.52 -0.54
CA ALA A 237 -13.90 6.07 -0.44
C ALA A 237 -12.44 5.68 -0.12
N ALA A 238 -11.47 6.39 -0.67
CA ALA A 238 -10.05 6.21 -0.36
C ALA A 238 -9.75 6.55 1.11
N LEU A 239 -10.30 7.65 1.62
CA LEU A 239 -10.19 8.02 3.05
C LEU A 239 -10.80 6.94 3.95
N LEU A 240 -12.02 6.51 3.67
CA LEU A 240 -12.68 5.44 4.42
C LEU A 240 -11.88 4.14 4.35
N THR A 241 -11.28 3.83 3.20
CA THR A 241 -10.40 2.66 3.03
C THR A 241 -9.18 2.72 3.95
N LEU A 242 -8.51 3.88 4.05
CA LEU A 242 -7.38 4.07 4.96
C LEU A 242 -7.79 3.89 6.42
N LEU A 243 -8.97 4.38 6.82
CA LEU A 243 -9.49 4.25 8.18
C LEU A 243 -9.97 2.82 8.51
N ALA A 244 -10.42 2.08 7.50
CA ALA A 244 -10.91 0.71 7.63
C ALA A 244 -9.92 -0.36 7.18
N ARG A 245 -8.69 0.01 6.78
CA ARG A 245 -7.75 -0.95 6.19
C ARG A 245 -7.51 -2.21 7.04
N PRO A 246 -7.38 -2.11 8.37
CA PRO A 246 -7.24 -3.29 9.23
C PRO A 246 -8.48 -4.20 9.25
N ALA A 247 -9.65 -3.67 8.89
CA ALA A 247 -10.91 -4.42 8.80
C ALA A 247 -11.11 -5.14 7.45
N ILE A 248 -10.25 -4.89 6.46
CA ILE A 248 -10.35 -5.45 5.11
C ILE A 248 -9.21 -6.43 4.89
N ALA A 249 -9.50 -7.73 4.97
CA ALA A 249 -8.50 -8.77 4.74
C ALA A 249 -8.20 -8.97 3.24
N GLY A 250 -9.13 -8.56 2.37
CA GLY A 250 -9.05 -8.71 0.93
C GLY A 250 -8.20 -7.65 0.22
N SER A 251 -8.23 -7.75 -1.10
CA SER A 251 -7.59 -6.82 -2.03
C SER A 251 -8.29 -5.45 -2.00
N ILE A 252 -7.56 -4.41 -2.36
CA ILE A 252 -8.03 -3.02 -2.42
C ILE A 252 -7.78 -2.45 -3.82
N PRO A 253 -8.76 -1.76 -4.44
CA PRO A 253 -8.58 -1.13 -5.73
C PRO A 253 -7.60 0.05 -5.67
N ALA A 254 -7.01 0.41 -6.82
CA ALA A 254 -6.29 1.66 -6.97
C ALA A 254 -7.28 2.84 -7.06
N PHE A 255 -6.87 3.99 -6.51
CA PHE A 255 -7.58 5.26 -6.62
C PHE A 255 -6.86 6.17 -7.60
N VAL A 256 -7.45 6.36 -8.77
CA VAL A 256 -6.89 7.17 -9.86
C VAL A 256 -7.54 8.54 -9.85
N LEU A 257 -6.74 9.57 -9.69
CA LEU A 257 -7.18 10.96 -9.66
C LEU A 257 -6.67 11.64 -10.93
N GLU A 258 -7.55 11.82 -11.90
CA GLU A 258 -7.19 12.32 -13.23
C GLU A 258 -7.93 13.60 -13.61
N ALA A 259 -7.40 14.32 -14.58
CA ALA A 259 -8.05 15.46 -15.20
C ALA A 259 -7.63 15.60 -16.66
N SER A 260 -8.40 16.33 -17.44
CA SER A 260 -8.03 16.70 -18.81
C SER A 260 -6.91 17.75 -18.85
N THR A 261 -6.85 18.65 -17.85
CA THR A 261 -5.93 19.79 -17.80
C THR A 261 -5.03 19.77 -16.58
N ARG A 262 -3.88 20.46 -16.68
CA ARG A 262 -2.99 20.72 -15.53
C ARG A 262 -3.66 21.73 -14.57
N GLY A 263 -3.15 21.86 -13.35
CA GLY A 263 -3.69 22.82 -12.37
C GLY A 263 -5.06 22.50 -11.79
N SER A 264 -5.69 21.35 -12.16
CA SER A 264 -7.06 20.99 -11.73
C SER A 264 -7.16 20.48 -10.29
N GLY A 265 -6.04 20.32 -9.56
CA GLY A 265 -6.04 19.89 -8.16
C GLY A 265 -6.00 18.37 -7.91
N LYS A 266 -5.61 17.55 -8.90
CA LYS A 266 -5.52 16.09 -8.77
C LYS A 266 -4.67 15.63 -7.58
N THR A 267 -3.43 16.06 -7.55
CA THR A 267 -2.46 15.72 -6.50
C THR A 267 -2.91 16.28 -5.15
N LEU A 268 -3.57 17.45 -5.14
CA LEU A 268 -4.13 18.03 -3.93
C LEU A 268 -5.18 17.12 -3.29
N GLN A 269 -6.05 16.44 -4.06
CA GLN A 269 -7.01 15.48 -3.48
C GLN A 269 -6.29 14.35 -2.73
N ALA A 270 -5.22 13.76 -3.31
CA ALA A 270 -4.44 12.74 -2.64
C ALA A 270 -3.75 13.26 -1.36
N HIS A 271 -3.20 14.47 -1.42
CA HIS A 271 -2.61 15.13 -0.27
C HIS A 271 -3.63 15.37 0.85
N ILE A 272 -4.85 15.81 0.52
CA ILE A 272 -5.92 16.03 1.51
C ILE A 272 -6.37 14.73 2.15
N VAL A 273 -6.57 13.66 1.37
CA VAL A 273 -6.89 12.34 1.92
C VAL A 273 -5.78 11.87 2.86
N SER A 274 -4.51 12.03 2.48
CA SER A 274 -3.36 11.70 3.31
C SER A 274 -3.30 12.55 4.58
N LEU A 275 -3.49 13.85 4.47
CA LEU A 275 -3.48 14.79 5.60
C LEU A 275 -4.56 14.43 6.62
N ILE A 276 -5.77 14.11 6.18
CA ILE A 276 -6.85 13.67 7.08
C ILE A 276 -6.50 12.33 7.74
N ALA A 277 -6.18 11.30 6.95
CA ALA A 277 -5.98 9.95 7.46
C ALA A 277 -4.66 9.79 8.25
N LEU A 278 -3.57 10.40 7.80
CA LEU A 278 -2.21 10.17 8.30
C LEU A 278 -1.59 11.41 8.99
N GLY A 279 -2.24 12.58 8.94
CA GLY A 279 -1.74 13.81 9.57
C GLY A 279 -0.58 14.47 8.85
N ARG A 280 -0.30 14.11 7.62
CA ARG A 280 0.74 14.68 6.76
C ARG A 280 0.40 14.53 5.29
N PHE A 281 1.04 15.30 4.44
CA PHE A 281 0.93 15.09 3.00
C PHE A 281 1.56 13.76 2.57
N ALA A 282 0.99 13.17 1.53
CA ALA A 282 1.61 12.02 0.88
C ALA A 282 2.94 12.43 0.26
N SER A 283 3.97 11.60 0.42
CA SER A 283 5.21 11.77 -0.32
C SER A 283 5.01 11.19 -1.73
N PRO A 284 5.12 12.00 -2.79
CA PRO A 284 4.93 11.50 -4.14
C PRO A 284 6.12 10.64 -4.57
N ALA A 285 5.83 9.57 -5.30
CA ALA A 285 6.81 8.75 -6.00
C ALA A 285 6.53 8.80 -7.49
N THR A 286 7.58 8.76 -8.30
CA THR A 286 7.44 8.68 -9.75
C THR A 286 7.01 7.27 -10.15
N PHE A 287 6.08 7.15 -11.10
CA PHE A 287 5.74 5.87 -11.71
C PHE A 287 6.83 5.51 -12.73
N PRO A 288 7.65 4.47 -12.50
CA PRO A 288 8.84 4.18 -13.30
C PRO A 288 8.48 3.55 -14.65
N ASP A 289 9.38 3.62 -15.62
CA ASP A 289 9.15 3.06 -16.95
C ASP A 289 9.24 1.52 -16.96
N GLU A 290 10.01 0.93 -16.08
CA GLU A 290 10.26 -0.51 -16.03
C GLU A 290 9.55 -1.17 -14.86
N ASP A 291 8.97 -2.36 -15.10
CA ASP A 291 8.27 -3.15 -14.08
C ASP A 291 9.21 -3.58 -12.95
N GLU A 292 10.48 -3.86 -13.25
CA GLU A 292 11.46 -4.24 -12.23
C GLU A 292 11.71 -3.11 -11.21
N GLU A 293 11.75 -1.85 -11.67
CA GLU A 293 11.90 -0.70 -10.79
C GLU A 293 10.63 -0.46 -9.97
N LEU A 294 9.47 -0.68 -10.57
CA LEU A 294 8.19 -0.62 -9.86
C LEU A 294 8.13 -1.68 -8.74
N GLU A 295 8.59 -2.91 -9.00
CA GLU A 295 8.65 -3.96 -7.97
C GLU A 295 9.54 -3.55 -6.80
N LYS A 296 10.71 -2.91 -7.06
CA LYS A 296 11.62 -2.39 -6.02
C LYS A 296 10.97 -1.29 -5.18
N ILE A 297 10.28 -0.36 -5.82
CA ILE A 297 9.55 0.72 -5.15
C ILE A 297 8.46 0.14 -4.23
N LEU A 298 7.63 -0.78 -4.74
CA LEU A 298 6.57 -1.41 -3.97
C LEU A 298 7.12 -2.25 -2.81
N ALA A 299 8.23 -2.96 -3.03
CA ALA A 299 8.93 -3.71 -1.97
C ALA A 299 9.44 -2.79 -0.85
N GLY A 300 10.02 -1.64 -1.19
CA GLY A 300 10.45 -0.62 -0.23
C GLY A 300 9.28 -0.12 0.64
N TYR A 301 8.14 0.17 0.04
CA TYR A 301 6.94 0.57 0.77
C TYR A 301 6.35 -0.56 1.64
N ALA A 302 6.38 -1.80 1.16
CA ALA A 302 5.96 -2.95 1.94
C ALA A 302 6.83 -3.15 3.17
N LEU A 303 8.17 -3.04 3.03
CA LEU A 303 9.14 -3.16 4.13
C LEU A 303 8.91 -2.11 5.22
N THR A 304 8.73 -0.85 4.83
CA THR A 304 8.51 0.27 5.76
C THR A 304 7.12 0.31 6.37
N GLY A 305 6.18 -0.50 5.87
CA GLY A 305 4.79 -0.54 6.34
C GLY A 305 3.98 0.69 5.93
N ALA A 306 4.29 1.26 4.76
CA ALA A 306 3.57 2.41 4.23
C ALA A 306 2.08 2.12 4.10
N ARG A 307 1.24 3.06 4.54
CA ARG A 307 -0.23 2.95 4.45
C ARG A 307 -0.81 3.56 3.19
N LEU A 308 -0.10 4.49 2.58
CA LEU A 308 -0.50 5.16 1.35
C LEU A 308 0.72 5.26 0.44
N ILE A 309 0.53 4.96 -0.83
CA ILE A 309 1.50 5.15 -1.90
C ILE A 309 0.88 6.08 -2.93
N LEU A 310 1.54 7.20 -3.20
CA LEU A 310 1.14 8.16 -4.23
C LEU A 310 2.11 8.08 -5.40
N LEU A 311 1.64 7.50 -6.51
CA LEU A 311 2.34 7.51 -7.80
C LEU A 311 1.87 8.74 -8.56
N ASP A 312 2.69 9.80 -8.54
CA ASP A 312 2.30 11.12 -9.03
C ASP A 312 2.74 11.35 -10.48
N ASN A 313 1.94 12.12 -11.21
CA ASN A 313 2.20 12.54 -12.58
C ASN A 313 2.48 11.38 -13.55
N VAL A 314 1.58 10.40 -13.55
CA VAL A 314 1.65 9.24 -14.45
C VAL A 314 1.50 9.69 -15.89
N THR A 315 2.52 9.45 -16.72
CA THR A 315 2.60 9.88 -18.14
C THR A 315 2.56 8.72 -19.14
N ARG A 316 2.71 7.48 -18.65
CA ARG A 316 2.61 6.24 -19.46
C ARG A 316 1.41 5.41 -19.00
N PRO A 317 1.01 4.35 -19.73
CA PRO A 317 -0.08 3.48 -19.28
C PRO A 317 0.15 2.99 -17.84
N PHE A 318 -0.81 3.29 -16.97
CA PHE A 318 -0.77 2.90 -15.56
C PHE A 318 -1.18 1.45 -15.39
N GLY A 319 -0.20 0.58 -15.36
CA GLY A 319 -0.37 -0.87 -15.29
C GLY A 319 0.96 -1.59 -15.15
N GLY A 320 0.94 -2.90 -15.33
CA GLY A 320 2.09 -3.78 -15.27
C GLY A 320 1.96 -4.88 -14.22
N ALA A 321 2.69 -5.97 -14.41
CA ALA A 321 2.57 -7.16 -13.56
C ALA A 321 2.80 -6.88 -12.06
N PRO A 322 3.78 -6.06 -11.63
CA PRO A 322 3.97 -5.76 -10.22
C PRO A 322 2.80 -4.98 -9.60
N LEU A 323 2.21 -4.04 -10.36
CA LEU A 323 1.05 -3.28 -9.91
C LEU A 323 -0.17 -4.17 -9.78
N ASP A 324 -0.47 -5.00 -10.77
CA ASP A 324 -1.59 -5.91 -10.75
C ASP A 324 -1.48 -6.94 -9.62
N LYS A 325 -0.27 -7.43 -9.34
CA LYS A 325 0.04 -8.27 -8.18
C LYS A 325 -0.27 -7.53 -6.87
N ALA A 326 0.17 -6.29 -6.72
CA ALA A 326 -0.08 -5.47 -5.53
C ALA A 326 -1.56 -5.22 -5.30
N LEU A 327 -2.33 -4.92 -6.37
CA LEU A 327 -3.77 -4.67 -6.31
C LEU A 327 -4.62 -5.92 -6.05
N THR A 328 -4.08 -7.13 -6.30
CA THR A 328 -4.77 -8.40 -6.05
C THR A 328 -4.28 -9.11 -4.79
N SER A 329 -3.30 -8.56 -4.10
CA SER A 329 -2.75 -9.11 -2.86
C SER A 329 -3.76 -9.02 -1.70
N ARG A 330 -3.90 -10.10 -0.96
CA ARG A 330 -4.84 -10.23 0.16
C ARG A 330 -4.11 -10.10 1.50
N GLY A 331 -3.81 -8.87 1.90
CA GLY A 331 -3.15 -8.58 3.17
C GLY A 331 -1.66 -8.90 3.24
N GLU A 332 -1.15 -9.74 2.35
CA GLU A 332 0.26 -10.09 2.23
C GLU A 332 0.69 -10.10 0.76
N ILE A 333 1.97 -9.82 0.52
CA ILE A 333 2.56 -9.78 -0.81
C ILE A 333 3.96 -10.38 -0.80
N ASP A 334 4.23 -11.24 -1.78
CA ASP A 334 5.57 -11.81 -2.00
C ASP A 334 6.40 -10.87 -2.85
N MET A 335 7.53 -10.42 -2.35
CA MET A 335 8.42 -9.50 -3.06
C MET A 335 9.88 -9.90 -2.94
N ARG A 336 10.65 -9.62 -3.99
CA ARG A 336 12.12 -9.67 -3.92
C ARG A 336 12.62 -8.44 -3.18
N VAL A 337 13.44 -8.67 -2.17
CA VAL A 337 14.09 -7.58 -1.43
C VAL A 337 15.47 -7.33 -2.04
N LEU A 338 15.79 -6.08 -2.32
CA LEU A 338 17.07 -5.68 -2.90
C LEU A 338 18.25 -6.24 -2.07
N GLY A 339 19.25 -6.78 -2.75
CA GLY A 339 20.43 -7.39 -2.10
C GLY A 339 20.21 -8.83 -1.60
N SER A 340 19.05 -9.43 -1.88
CA SER A 340 18.74 -10.82 -1.54
C SER A 340 18.09 -11.52 -2.74
N SER A 341 18.50 -12.77 -3.02
CA SER A 341 17.81 -13.63 -4.00
C SER A 341 16.51 -14.21 -3.44
N ASN A 342 16.21 -13.96 -2.17
CA ASN A 342 15.08 -14.55 -1.48
C ASN A 342 13.80 -13.72 -1.68
N ILE A 343 12.71 -14.42 -1.93
CA ILE A 343 11.36 -13.86 -1.88
C ILE A 343 10.96 -13.77 -0.40
N ARG A 344 10.40 -12.61 0.00
CA ARG A 344 9.85 -12.40 1.34
C ARG A 344 8.36 -12.11 1.23
N THR A 345 7.57 -12.81 2.02
CA THR A 345 6.16 -12.50 2.23
C THR A 345 6.04 -11.38 3.25
N LEU A 346 5.49 -10.23 2.84
CA LEU A 346 5.38 -9.02 3.66
C LEU A 346 3.91 -8.64 3.85
N PRO A 347 3.50 -8.12 5.01
CA PRO A 347 2.17 -7.53 5.16
C PRO A 347 1.96 -6.38 4.17
N TRP A 348 0.88 -6.45 3.39
CA TRP A 348 0.51 -5.47 2.38
C TRP A 348 -0.70 -4.67 2.83
N GLN A 349 -0.47 -3.45 3.29
CA GLN A 349 -1.50 -2.59 3.87
C GLN A 349 -1.63 -1.24 3.13
N ALA A 350 -0.87 -1.05 2.06
CA ALA A 350 -0.85 0.20 1.32
C ALA A 350 -2.12 0.39 0.49
N VAL A 351 -2.63 1.62 0.49
CA VAL A 351 -3.64 2.12 -0.44
C VAL A 351 -2.94 2.87 -1.56
N LEU A 352 -3.16 2.46 -2.80
CA LEU A 352 -2.48 3.00 -3.98
C LEU A 352 -3.28 4.15 -4.60
N PHE A 353 -2.60 5.28 -4.78
CA PHE A 353 -3.07 6.43 -5.52
C PHE A 353 -2.23 6.63 -6.77
N ALA A 354 -2.88 7.02 -7.86
CA ALA A 354 -2.21 7.51 -9.06
C ALA A 354 -2.79 8.86 -9.46
N THR A 355 -1.94 9.80 -9.86
CA THR A 355 -2.40 11.08 -10.44
C THR A 355 -1.80 11.28 -11.83
N GLY A 356 -2.51 11.95 -12.70
CA GLY A 356 -2.03 12.26 -14.05
C GLY A 356 -3.08 12.94 -14.91
N ASN A 357 -2.70 13.25 -16.15
CA ASN A 357 -3.63 13.79 -17.15
C ASN A 357 -4.00 12.67 -18.11
N ASN A 358 -5.32 12.44 -18.30
CA ASN A 358 -5.84 11.41 -19.21
C ASN A 358 -5.09 10.08 -19.10
N ILE A 359 -5.06 9.53 -17.88
CA ILE A 359 -4.30 8.30 -17.57
C ILE A 359 -4.87 7.14 -18.39
N VAL A 360 -4.02 6.50 -19.18
CA VAL A 360 -4.36 5.27 -19.89
C VAL A 360 -4.31 4.10 -18.92
N LEU A 361 -5.42 3.39 -18.76
CA LEU A 361 -5.53 2.21 -17.93
C LEU A 361 -5.62 0.95 -18.81
N PRO A 362 -4.58 0.08 -18.83
CA PRO A 362 -4.67 -1.23 -19.48
C PRO A 362 -5.85 -2.05 -18.92
N GLU A 363 -6.38 -2.98 -19.69
CA GLU A 363 -7.59 -3.74 -19.36
C GLU A 363 -7.54 -4.37 -17.97
N ASP A 364 -6.41 -4.96 -17.61
CA ASP A 364 -6.23 -5.62 -16.31
C ASP A 364 -6.26 -4.63 -15.15
N THR A 365 -5.60 -3.49 -15.26
CA THR A 365 -5.59 -2.45 -14.22
C THR A 365 -6.90 -1.67 -14.21
N ARG A 366 -7.53 -1.45 -15.38
CA ARG A 366 -8.83 -0.77 -15.52
C ARG A 366 -9.92 -1.41 -14.65
N ARG A 367 -10.00 -2.71 -14.66
CA ARG A 367 -10.96 -3.45 -13.82
C ARG A 367 -10.61 -3.47 -12.34
N ARG A 368 -9.50 -2.85 -11.92
CA ARG A 368 -8.99 -2.77 -10.55
C ARG A 368 -8.85 -1.35 -10.03
N ALA A 369 -9.41 -0.37 -10.73
CA ALA A 369 -9.29 1.04 -10.39
C ALA A 369 -10.65 1.72 -10.22
N LEU A 370 -10.69 2.74 -9.34
CA LEU A 370 -11.73 3.76 -9.28
C LEU A 370 -11.15 5.08 -9.74
N VAL A 371 -11.88 5.80 -10.58
CA VAL A 371 -11.39 7.04 -11.21
C VAL A 371 -12.18 8.24 -10.69
N SER A 372 -11.47 9.19 -10.08
CA SER A 372 -11.96 10.54 -9.81
C SER A 372 -11.51 11.44 -10.95
N ARG A 373 -12.41 11.69 -11.90
CA ARG A 373 -12.15 12.56 -13.05
C ARG A 373 -12.59 13.98 -12.76
N LEU A 374 -11.69 14.92 -13.05
CA LEU A 374 -11.95 16.37 -12.98
C LEU A 374 -12.00 16.95 -14.40
N GLU A 375 -13.01 17.77 -14.67
CA GLU A 375 -13.13 18.54 -15.90
C GLU A 375 -13.41 20.00 -15.57
N SER A 376 -12.46 20.87 -15.84
CA SER A 376 -12.61 22.31 -15.67
C SER A 376 -13.00 22.94 -16.99
N ALA A 377 -13.97 23.86 -16.94
CA ALA A 377 -14.30 24.72 -18.08
C ALA A 377 -13.29 25.88 -18.27
N LEU A 378 -12.36 26.05 -17.32
CA LEU A 378 -11.35 27.11 -17.37
C LEU A 378 -10.11 26.60 -18.10
N GLU A 379 -9.50 27.47 -18.90
CA GLU A 379 -8.23 27.20 -19.58
C GLU A 379 -7.09 27.00 -18.55
N ASN A 380 -7.07 27.81 -17.50
CA ASN A 380 -6.15 27.75 -16.37
C ASN A 380 -6.93 27.50 -15.07
N PRO A 381 -7.15 26.24 -14.68
CA PRO A 381 -7.93 25.93 -13.47
C PRO A 381 -7.30 26.40 -12.16
N GLU A 382 -5.99 26.67 -12.15
CA GLU A 382 -5.24 27.25 -11.03
C GLU A 382 -5.61 28.69 -10.69
N ASP A 383 -6.15 29.46 -11.67
CA ASP A 383 -6.50 30.88 -11.52
C ASP A 383 -7.88 31.09 -10.88
N ARG A 384 -8.45 30.10 -10.22
CA ARG A 384 -9.74 30.20 -9.52
C ARG A 384 -9.61 31.03 -8.23
N ASP A 385 -10.33 32.14 -8.14
CA ASP A 385 -10.24 33.10 -7.05
C ASP A 385 -11.01 32.70 -5.77
N ASP A 386 -12.04 31.90 -5.86
CA ASP A 386 -12.96 31.58 -4.76
C ASP A 386 -12.75 30.16 -4.19
N VAL A 387 -11.49 29.69 -4.10
CA VAL A 387 -11.20 28.36 -3.57
C VAL A 387 -10.76 28.45 -2.12
N ARG A 388 -11.42 27.68 -1.26
CA ARG A 388 -11.02 27.50 0.15
C ARG A 388 -9.56 27.05 0.25
N ASP A 389 -8.78 27.61 1.18
CA ASP A 389 -7.50 27.02 1.57
C ASP A 389 -7.76 25.62 2.16
N LEU A 390 -7.78 24.64 1.28
CA LEU A 390 -8.16 23.28 1.62
C LEU A 390 -7.15 22.57 2.54
N PRO A 391 -5.81 22.74 2.37
CA PRO A 391 -4.84 22.26 3.33
C PRO A 391 -5.04 22.79 4.74
N ALA A 392 -5.21 24.10 4.90
CA ALA A 392 -5.45 24.71 6.19
C ALA A 392 -6.77 24.24 6.81
N TYR A 393 -7.85 24.18 6.02
CA TYR A 393 -9.13 23.63 6.46
C TYR A 393 -9.03 22.18 6.92
N ALA A 394 -8.45 21.32 6.07
CA ALA A 394 -8.32 19.88 6.37
C ALA A 394 -7.43 19.62 7.60
N SER A 395 -6.39 20.44 7.80
CA SER A 395 -5.54 20.36 9.00
C SER A 395 -6.32 20.77 10.26
N ALA A 396 -7.04 21.86 10.22
CA ALA A 396 -7.83 22.36 11.35
C ALA A 396 -8.98 21.41 11.73
N ALA A 397 -9.71 20.89 10.72
CA ALA A 397 -10.86 20.00 10.90
C ALA A 397 -10.48 18.50 10.91
N ARG A 398 -9.19 18.17 10.94
CA ARG A 398 -8.72 16.79 10.78
C ARG A 398 -9.36 15.81 11.75
N ARG A 399 -9.45 16.18 13.00
CA ARG A 399 -9.98 15.32 14.07
C ARG A 399 -11.44 14.97 13.84
N GLU A 400 -12.23 15.97 13.49
CA GLU A 400 -13.65 15.87 13.18
C GLU A 400 -13.88 15.06 11.89
N LEU A 401 -13.07 15.26 10.85
CA LEU A 401 -13.14 14.54 9.58
C LEU A 401 -12.80 13.04 9.74
N VAL A 402 -11.80 12.70 10.56
CA VAL A 402 -11.48 11.30 10.90
C VAL A 402 -12.65 10.66 11.64
N VAL A 403 -13.20 11.34 12.65
CA VAL A 403 -14.35 10.86 13.42
C VAL A 403 -15.58 10.71 12.51
N ALA A 404 -15.81 11.63 11.59
CA ALA A 404 -16.89 11.54 10.59
C ALA A 404 -16.73 10.27 9.74
N GLY A 405 -15.53 10.00 9.19
CA GLY A 405 -15.27 8.77 8.42
C GLY A 405 -15.54 7.50 9.23
N LEU A 406 -15.07 7.47 10.46
CA LEU A 406 -15.32 6.34 11.37
C LEU A 406 -16.78 6.22 11.79
N THR A 407 -17.52 7.33 11.90
CA THR A 407 -18.96 7.34 12.17
C THR A 407 -19.74 6.70 11.03
N VAL A 408 -19.42 7.02 9.77
CA VAL A 408 -20.02 6.35 8.59
C VAL A 408 -19.79 4.83 8.66
N LEU A 409 -18.55 4.40 8.86
CA LEU A 409 -18.18 2.99 8.92
C LEU A 409 -18.83 2.27 10.12
N ARG A 410 -18.76 2.88 11.30
CA ARG A 410 -19.28 2.29 12.54
C ARG A 410 -20.80 2.20 12.52
N SER A 411 -21.50 3.22 12.01
CA SER A 411 -22.95 3.18 11.88
C SER A 411 -23.38 2.02 10.97
N PHE A 412 -22.77 1.88 9.81
CA PHE A 412 -23.05 0.75 8.91
C PHE A 412 -22.81 -0.60 9.57
N ALA A 413 -21.69 -0.76 10.29
CA ALA A 413 -21.37 -2.00 10.98
C ALA A 413 -22.32 -2.31 12.14
N SER A 414 -22.67 -1.30 12.96
CA SER A 414 -23.56 -1.49 14.12
C SER A 414 -25.02 -1.77 13.75
N HIS A 415 -25.43 -1.41 12.51
CA HIS A 415 -26.72 -1.82 11.94
C HIS A 415 -26.70 -3.18 11.24
N GLY A 416 -25.63 -3.99 11.44
CA GLY A 416 -25.53 -5.33 10.88
C GLY A 416 -25.15 -5.38 9.40
N ARG A 417 -24.55 -4.30 8.86
CA ARG A 417 -24.14 -4.19 7.44
C ARG A 417 -25.29 -4.51 6.49
N PRO A 418 -26.41 -3.75 6.51
CA PRO A 418 -27.58 -4.03 5.71
C PRO A 418 -27.24 -4.00 4.21
N SER A 419 -27.88 -4.85 3.43
CA SER A 419 -27.75 -4.82 1.97
C SER A 419 -28.34 -3.54 1.42
N THR A 420 -27.56 -2.75 0.71
CA THR A 420 -27.99 -1.49 0.09
C THR A 420 -28.32 -1.66 -1.40
N GLY A 421 -28.31 -2.90 -1.91
CA GLY A 421 -28.59 -3.19 -3.33
C GLY A 421 -27.44 -2.87 -4.28
N GLY A 422 -26.29 -2.43 -3.78
CA GLY A 422 -25.11 -2.11 -4.59
C GLY A 422 -24.45 -3.35 -5.21
N ALA A 423 -23.80 -3.15 -6.35
CA ALA A 423 -23.11 -4.21 -7.06
C ALA A 423 -21.92 -4.75 -6.23
N ARG A 424 -21.68 -6.05 -6.31
CA ARG A 424 -20.45 -6.67 -5.82
C ARG A 424 -19.35 -6.50 -6.86
N TRP A 425 -18.13 -6.27 -6.39
CA TRP A 425 -16.98 -6.15 -7.28
C TRP A 425 -16.05 -7.36 -7.11
N GLY A 426 -16.02 -8.23 -8.12
CA GLY A 426 -15.15 -9.41 -8.14
C GLY A 426 -13.69 -9.04 -7.94
N SER A 427 -12.95 -9.85 -7.21
CA SER A 427 -11.60 -9.64 -6.67
C SER A 427 -11.48 -8.61 -5.53
N PHE A 428 -12.54 -7.83 -5.25
CA PHE A 428 -12.61 -6.83 -4.17
C PHE A 428 -13.86 -7.01 -3.30
N GLU A 429 -14.27 -8.25 -3.10
CA GLU A 429 -15.55 -8.61 -2.44
C GLU A 429 -15.64 -8.00 -1.04
N GLU A 430 -14.58 -8.13 -0.23
CA GLU A 430 -14.56 -7.62 1.15
C GLU A 430 -14.54 -6.09 1.18
N TRP A 431 -13.77 -5.47 0.31
CA TRP A 431 -13.73 -4.03 0.18
C TRP A 431 -15.07 -3.46 -0.29
N SER A 432 -15.66 -4.09 -1.32
CA SER A 432 -16.93 -3.63 -1.89
C SER A 432 -18.13 -3.89 -0.97
N ALA A 433 -18.05 -4.90 -0.10
CA ALA A 433 -19.06 -5.15 0.93
C ALA A 433 -19.00 -4.17 2.10
N LEU A 434 -17.89 -3.44 2.28
CA LEU A 434 -17.73 -2.49 3.38
C LEU A 434 -17.82 -1.04 2.89
N ILE A 435 -16.89 -0.59 2.04
CA ILE A 435 -16.73 0.83 1.73
C ILE A 435 -17.87 1.39 0.86
N PRO A 436 -18.18 0.85 -0.33
CA PRO A 436 -19.31 1.32 -1.13
C PRO A 436 -20.64 1.21 -0.40
N GLN A 437 -20.87 0.09 0.30
CA GLN A 437 -22.12 -0.14 1.01
C GLN A 437 -22.30 0.86 2.18
N ALA A 438 -21.24 1.18 2.92
CA ALA A 438 -21.30 2.19 3.98
C ALA A 438 -21.60 3.59 3.42
N ILE A 439 -21.05 3.95 2.25
CA ILE A 439 -21.33 5.21 1.57
C ILE A 439 -22.81 5.29 1.15
N VAL A 440 -23.33 4.23 0.52
CA VAL A 440 -24.74 4.18 0.09
C VAL A 440 -25.69 4.16 1.30
N PHE A 441 -25.35 3.42 2.36
CA PHE A 441 -26.12 3.41 3.62
C PHE A 441 -26.22 4.81 4.25
N ALA A 442 -25.17 5.61 4.12
CA ALA A 442 -25.14 7.01 4.56
C ALA A 442 -25.72 7.99 3.52
N GLY A 443 -26.47 7.52 2.51
CA GLY A 443 -27.15 8.33 1.51
C GLY A 443 -26.29 8.84 0.36
N GLY A 444 -25.04 8.36 0.23
CA GLY A 444 -24.16 8.69 -0.89
C GLY A 444 -24.51 7.91 -2.17
N ALA A 445 -24.03 8.39 -3.30
CA ALA A 445 -24.10 7.65 -4.56
C ALA A 445 -23.23 6.38 -4.50
N ASP A 446 -23.54 5.39 -5.35
CA ASP A 446 -22.68 4.21 -5.48
C ASP A 446 -21.35 4.60 -6.13
N VAL A 447 -20.26 4.57 -5.35
CA VAL A 447 -18.92 4.90 -5.82
C VAL A 447 -18.42 3.92 -6.89
N LEU A 448 -19.02 2.72 -7.00
CA LEU A 448 -18.70 1.75 -8.06
C LEU A 448 -19.10 2.25 -9.46
N ALA A 449 -19.95 3.28 -9.57
CA ALA A 449 -20.23 3.96 -10.82
C ALA A 449 -19.01 4.74 -11.37
N ALA A 450 -18.00 5.02 -10.52
CA ALA A 450 -16.72 5.62 -10.92
C ALA A 450 -15.70 4.58 -11.46
N ARG A 451 -16.09 3.31 -11.59
CA ARG A 451 -15.26 2.31 -12.27
C ARG A 451 -15.18 2.66 -13.76
N PRO A 452 -13.98 2.72 -14.34
CA PRO A 452 -13.84 2.97 -15.76
C PRO A 452 -14.48 1.82 -16.53
N ARG A 453 -15.52 2.14 -17.28
CA ARG A 453 -16.16 1.22 -18.22
C ARG A 453 -15.50 1.39 -19.58
N GLY A 454 -15.39 0.32 -20.36
CA GLY A 454 -14.69 0.32 -21.63
C GLY A 454 -15.40 1.09 -22.78
N ASP A 455 -16.07 2.24 -22.49
CA ASP A 455 -17.01 2.80 -23.47
C ASP A 455 -16.76 4.22 -23.98
N ALA A 456 -15.85 5.02 -23.42
CA ALA A 456 -15.69 6.37 -24.00
C ALA A 456 -14.28 6.91 -23.77
N GLY A 457 -13.41 6.76 -24.74
CA GLY A 457 -12.04 7.25 -24.74
C GLY A 457 -10.97 6.16 -24.90
N ASP A 458 -11.35 4.90 -24.97
CA ASP A 458 -10.50 3.83 -25.44
C ASP A 458 -10.69 3.72 -26.95
N ASP A 459 -9.82 4.38 -27.68
CA ASP A 459 -9.79 4.29 -29.15
C ASP A 459 -9.78 2.82 -29.61
N ASP A 460 -9.13 1.96 -28.85
CA ASP A 460 -9.07 0.51 -29.08
C ASP A 460 -10.42 -0.19 -28.83
N ALA A 461 -11.20 0.24 -27.83
CA ALA A 461 -12.54 -0.32 -27.55
C ALA A 461 -13.55 0.16 -28.59
N THR A 462 -13.48 1.44 -28.96
CA THR A 462 -14.32 2.02 -30.02
C THR A 462 -14.02 1.36 -31.35
N ALA A 463 -12.75 1.22 -31.71
CA ALA A 463 -12.31 0.51 -32.92
C ALA A 463 -12.69 -0.98 -32.89
N THR A 464 -12.60 -1.63 -31.69
CA THR A 464 -13.07 -3.02 -31.52
C THR A 464 -14.58 -3.14 -31.76
N ALA A 465 -15.37 -2.23 -31.20
CA ALA A 465 -16.83 -2.22 -31.41
C ALA A 465 -17.18 -1.97 -32.88
N ALA A 466 -16.50 -1.02 -33.55
CA ALA A 466 -16.67 -0.74 -34.96
C ALA A 466 -16.26 -1.95 -35.84
N LEU A 467 -15.18 -2.64 -35.48
CA LEU A 467 -14.75 -3.86 -36.17
C LEU A 467 -15.81 -4.98 -36.04
N LEU A 468 -16.34 -5.22 -34.82
CA LEU A 468 -17.38 -6.23 -34.59
C LEU A 468 -18.72 -5.86 -35.25
N ALA A 469 -19.01 -4.58 -35.41
CA ALA A 469 -20.19 -4.12 -36.14
C ALA A 469 -20.00 -4.21 -37.66
N GLY A 470 -18.81 -3.92 -38.16
CA GLY A 470 -18.52 -3.85 -39.60
C GLY A 470 -18.23 -5.21 -40.28
N LEU A 471 -17.63 -6.17 -39.57
CA LEU A 471 -17.31 -7.48 -40.16
C LEU A 471 -18.54 -8.23 -40.71
N PRO A 472 -19.70 -8.27 -40.03
CA PRO A 472 -20.93 -8.89 -40.58
C PRO A 472 -21.46 -8.18 -41.84
N LEU A 473 -21.19 -6.87 -42.00
CA LEU A 473 -21.57 -6.10 -43.19
C LEU A 473 -20.68 -6.43 -44.39
N LEU A 474 -19.42 -6.83 -44.10
CA LEU A 474 -18.49 -7.25 -45.16
C LEU A 474 -18.79 -8.65 -45.67
N SER A 475 -19.17 -9.59 -44.81
CA SER A 475 -19.56 -10.95 -45.16
C SER A 475 -20.34 -11.63 -44.04
N ALA A 476 -21.39 -12.37 -44.42
CA ALA A 476 -22.11 -13.27 -43.52
C ALA A 476 -21.36 -14.59 -43.25
N GLU A 477 -20.37 -14.92 -44.11
CA GLU A 477 -19.56 -16.14 -43.97
C GLU A 477 -18.23 -15.86 -43.27
N PRO A 478 -17.61 -16.86 -42.63
CA PRO A 478 -16.31 -16.72 -42.03
C PRO A 478 -15.24 -16.28 -43.03
N LEU A 479 -14.43 -15.30 -42.66
CA LEU A 479 -13.35 -14.76 -43.48
C LEU A 479 -11.98 -14.94 -42.84
N SER A 480 -10.97 -15.31 -43.65
CA SER A 480 -9.58 -15.23 -43.19
C SER A 480 -9.11 -13.78 -43.10
N ALA A 481 -8.14 -13.46 -42.23
CA ALA A 481 -7.57 -12.12 -42.13
C ALA A 481 -7.04 -11.61 -43.46
N LYS A 482 -6.44 -12.51 -44.28
CA LYS A 482 -5.97 -12.18 -45.64
C LYS A 482 -7.13 -11.76 -46.55
N ARG A 483 -8.28 -12.44 -46.44
CA ARG A 483 -9.46 -12.14 -47.25
C ARG A 483 -10.12 -10.82 -46.79
N ILE A 484 -10.17 -10.55 -45.50
CA ILE A 484 -10.67 -9.27 -44.93
C ILE A 484 -9.86 -8.10 -45.51
N ILE A 485 -8.51 -8.18 -45.46
CA ILE A 485 -7.64 -7.13 -46.00
C ILE A 485 -7.84 -6.99 -47.51
N ALA A 486 -7.94 -8.09 -48.28
CA ALA A 486 -8.13 -8.04 -49.71
C ALA A 486 -9.48 -7.42 -50.14
N LEU A 487 -10.54 -7.62 -49.36
CA LEU A 487 -11.85 -7.03 -49.59
C LEU A 487 -11.91 -5.54 -49.26
N LEU A 488 -11.24 -5.13 -48.20
CA LEU A 488 -11.25 -3.73 -47.71
C LEU A 488 -10.26 -2.82 -48.46
N TRP A 489 -9.17 -3.36 -48.98
CA TRP A 489 -8.14 -2.63 -49.75
C TRP A 489 -7.89 -3.28 -51.13
N PRO A 490 -8.90 -3.27 -52.05
CA PRO A 490 -8.69 -3.78 -53.40
C PRO A 490 -7.76 -2.84 -54.18
N PRO A 491 -7.00 -3.37 -55.18
CA PRO A 491 -6.06 -2.58 -55.98
C PRO A 491 -6.69 -1.41 -56.74
N ASP A 492 -7.95 -1.56 -57.16
CA ASP A 492 -8.67 -0.61 -58.02
C ASP A 492 -9.64 0.27 -57.24
N ARG A 493 -9.41 0.48 -55.95
CA ARG A 493 -10.28 1.31 -55.13
C ARG A 493 -10.19 2.79 -55.54
N GLY A 494 -11.33 3.41 -55.84
CA GLY A 494 -11.43 4.87 -56.01
C GLY A 494 -11.36 5.62 -54.69
N ASP A 495 -11.05 6.93 -54.72
CA ASP A 495 -10.89 7.79 -53.54
C ASP A 495 -12.23 8.24 -52.90
N GLY A 496 -13.38 7.70 -53.32
CA GLY A 496 -14.69 8.07 -52.79
C GLY A 496 -15.03 7.39 -51.45
N PRO A 497 -15.93 8.01 -50.65
CA PRO A 497 -16.43 7.42 -49.41
C PRO A 497 -17.18 6.11 -49.66
N ASP A 498 -16.96 5.11 -48.80
CA ASP A 498 -17.49 3.76 -48.93
C ASP A 498 -18.12 3.32 -47.57
N MET A 499 -19.15 2.48 -47.63
CA MET A 499 -19.85 1.95 -46.47
C MET A 499 -18.94 1.18 -45.51
N HIS A 500 -17.77 0.75 -45.94
CA HIS A 500 -16.77 0.03 -45.14
C HIS A 500 -15.69 0.94 -44.54
N ASP A 501 -15.75 2.27 -44.74
CA ASP A 501 -14.76 3.19 -44.21
C ASP A 501 -14.65 3.12 -42.67
N PRO A 502 -15.73 3.04 -41.86
CA PRO A 502 -15.62 2.86 -40.42
C PRO A 502 -14.93 1.56 -40.00
N LEU A 503 -15.07 0.49 -40.83
CA LEU A 503 -14.38 -0.78 -40.57
C LEU A 503 -12.89 -0.69 -40.92
N ARG A 504 -12.52 0.05 -41.96
CA ARG A 504 -11.13 0.30 -42.36
C ARG A 504 -10.42 1.12 -41.30
N GLU A 505 -11.00 2.24 -40.89
CA GLU A 505 -10.48 3.10 -39.83
C GLU A 505 -10.26 2.28 -38.53
N ALA A 506 -11.22 1.46 -38.13
CA ALA A 506 -11.11 0.59 -37.00
C ALA A 506 -9.95 -0.43 -37.11
N ILE A 507 -9.77 -1.03 -38.30
CA ILE A 507 -8.67 -1.98 -38.53
C ILE A 507 -7.32 -1.26 -38.61
N GLU A 508 -7.21 -0.09 -39.20
CA GLU A 508 -6.00 0.72 -39.25
C GLU A 508 -5.58 1.16 -37.82
N GLN A 509 -6.52 1.55 -37.01
CA GLN A 509 -6.29 1.91 -35.62
C GLN A 509 -5.82 0.71 -34.80
N LEU A 510 -6.49 -0.46 -34.92
CA LEU A 510 -6.14 -1.67 -34.16
C LEU A 510 -4.85 -2.34 -34.67
N CYS A 511 -4.50 -2.13 -35.93
CA CYS A 511 -3.38 -2.74 -36.64
C CYS A 511 -2.71 -1.71 -37.56
N PRO A 512 -2.00 -0.69 -37.04
CA PRO A 512 -1.37 0.34 -37.86
C PRO A 512 -0.46 -0.27 -38.94
N PRO A 513 -0.51 0.22 -40.16
CA PRO A 513 0.34 -0.27 -41.24
C PRO A 513 1.82 0.05 -40.93
N ARG A 514 2.68 -0.94 -41.03
CA ARG A 514 4.14 -0.76 -40.83
C ARG A 514 4.82 -0.19 -42.07
N PHE A 515 4.37 -0.63 -43.25
CA PHE A 515 4.85 -0.16 -44.54
C PHE A 515 3.66 -0.07 -45.51
N GLY A 516 3.53 1.06 -46.21
CA GLY A 516 2.46 1.28 -47.18
C GLY A 516 1.15 1.79 -46.56
N THR A 517 0.05 1.67 -47.29
CA THR A 517 -1.26 2.25 -46.96
C THR A 517 -2.27 1.25 -46.39
N ARG A 518 -1.89 0.00 -46.14
CA ARG A 518 -2.80 -1.04 -45.66
C ARG A 518 -2.19 -1.86 -44.52
N PRO A 519 -3.00 -2.30 -43.54
CA PRO A 519 -2.58 -3.20 -42.46
C PRO A 519 -2.13 -4.58 -42.98
N GLU A 520 -1.23 -5.24 -42.25
CA GLU A 520 -0.79 -6.59 -42.56
C GLU A 520 -1.81 -7.65 -42.11
N ALA A 521 -2.10 -8.63 -42.95
CA ALA A 521 -3.01 -9.74 -42.63
C ALA A 521 -2.55 -10.54 -41.39
N LYS A 522 -1.24 -10.65 -41.15
CA LYS A 522 -0.66 -11.31 -39.98
C LYS A 522 -1.01 -10.55 -38.71
N SER A 523 -0.81 -9.24 -38.68
CA SER A 523 -1.13 -8.36 -37.56
C SER A 523 -2.62 -8.41 -37.21
N LEU A 524 -3.49 -8.32 -38.23
CA LEU A 524 -4.94 -8.45 -38.05
C LEU A 524 -5.31 -9.84 -37.49
N GLY A 525 -4.73 -10.92 -38.02
CA GLY A 525 -5.01 -12.28 -37.53
C GLY A 525 -4.60 -12.51 -36.07
N GLU A 526 -3.48 -11.92 -35.64
CA GLU A 526 -3.03 -11.94 -34.22
C GLU A 526 -3.97 -11.13 -33.30
N ARG A 527 -4.44 -9.98 -33.80
CA ARG A 527 -5.41 -9.15 -33.05
C ARG A 527 -6.75 -9.85 -32.90
N LEU A 528 -7.31 -10.40 -33.98
CA LEU A 528 -8.56 -11.15 -33.96
C LEU A 528 -8.47 -12.39 -33.02
N ARG A 529 -7.30 -13.04 -32.97
CA ARG A 529 -7.07 -14.17 -32.05
C ARG A 529 -7.13 -13.73 -30.60
N ARG A 530 -6.51 -12.60 -30.25
CA ARG A 530 -6.54 -12.04 -28.89
C ARG A 530 -7.94 -11.62 -28.43
N MET A 531 -8.77 -11.19 -29.40
CA MET A 531 -10.14 -10.74 -29.14
C MET A 531 -11.16 -11.88 -29.17
N SER A 532 -10.77 -13.09 -29.61
CA SER A 532 -11.68 -14.23 -29.77
C SER A 532 -12.36 -14.61 -28.46
N GLY A 533 -13.69 -14.74 -28.49
CA GLY A 533 -14.52 -15.05 -27.31
C GLY A 533 -14.91 -13.86 -26.46
N ARG A 534 -14.28 -12.69 -26.61
CA ARG A 534 -14.64 -11.47 -25.85
C ARG A 534 -15.95 -10.89 -26.40
N VAL A 535 -16.87 -10.54 -25.49
CA VAL A 535 -18.13 -9.88 -25.84
C VAL A 535 -17.99 -8.37 -25.72
N VAL A 536 -18.27 -7.65 -26.83
CA VAL A 536 -18.27 -6.18 -26.87
C VAL A 536 -19.54 -5.74 -27.61
N GLY A 537 -20.35 -4.88 -26.99
CA GLY A 537 -21.60 -4.40 -27.58
C GLY A 537 -22.59 -5.53 -27.95
N GLY A 538 -22.66 -6.61 -27.15
CA GLY A 538 -23.51 -7.77 -27.43
C GLY A 538 -23.04 -8.65 -28.59
N ARG A 539 -21.79 -8.48 -29.05
CA ARG A 539 -21.19 -9.27 -30.13
C ARG A 539 -19.87 -9.86 -29.67
N ARG A 540 -19.53 -11.03 -30.22
CA ARG A 540 -18.21 -11.66 -30.03
C ARG A 540 -17.66 -12.18 -31.34
N ILE A 541 -16.32 -12.20 -31.45
CA ILE A 541 -15.65 -12.86 -32.56
C ILE A 541 -15.34 -14.32 -32.21
N VAL A 542 -15.62 -15.21 -33.14
CA VAL A 542 -15.27 -16.63 -33.04
C VAL A 542 -14.42 -17.05 -34.23
N SER A 543 -13.62 -18.10 -34.04
CA SER A 543 -12.78 -18.63 -35.13
C SER A 543 -13.14 -20.06 -35.47
N ARG A 544 -13.06 -20.39 -36.77
CA ARG A 544 -13.16 -21.73 -37.30
C ARG A 544 -11.90 -22.09 -38.11
N LEU A 545 -11.58 -23.35 -38.20
CA LEU A 545 -10.58 -23.82 -39.17
C LEU A 545 -11.29 -24.13 -40.48
N SER A 546 -10.79 -23.54 -41.57
CA SER A 546 -11.26 -23.87 -42.90
C SER A 546 -10.83 -25.29 -43.33
N ARG A 547 -11.38 -25.81 -44.43
CA ARG A 547 -10.96 -27.09 -45.03
C ARG A 547 -9.48 -27.12 -45.42
N THR A 548 -8.88 -25.94 -45.62
CA THR A 548 -7.46 -25.77 -45.96
C THR A 548 -6.58 -25.43 -44.74
N SER A 549 -7.06 -25.69 -43.51
CA SER A 549 -6.38 -25.44 -42.23
C SER A 549 -6.04 -23.96 -41.99
N SER A 550 -6.62 -23.01 -42.72
CA SER A 550 -6.52 -21.58 -42.45
C SER A 550 -7.57 -21.18 -41.38
N ARG A 551 -7.21 -20.24 -40.52
CA ARG A 551 -8.15 -19.71 -39.53
C ARG A 551 -9.05 -18.65 -40.15
N GLU A 552 -10.35 -18.84 -39.97
CA GLU A 552 -11.40 -17.93 -40.43
C GLU A 552 -12.17 -17.38 -39.25
N TRP A 553 -12.70 -16.18 -39.37
CA TRP A 553 -13.33 -15.40 -38.33
C TRP A 553 -14.77 -15.05 -38.67
N LEU A 554 -15.64 -15.12 -37.68
CA LEU A 554 -17.06 -14.79 -37.74
C LEU A 554 -17.46 -14.02 -36.50
N VAL A 555 -18.42 -13.10 -36.62
CA VAL A 555 -19.01 -12.40 -35.51
C VAL A 555 -20.36 -13.03 -35.15
N GLU A 556 -20.54 -13.38 -33.88
CA GLU A 556 -21.79 -13.88 -33.34
C GLU A 556 -22.44 -12.81 -32.45
N VAL A 557 -23.77 -12.69 -32.48
CA VAL A 557 -24.55 -11.91 -31.53
C VAL A 557 -24.75 -12.76 -30.29
N VAL A 558 -24.43 -12.19 -29.14
CA VAL A 558 -24.61 -12.86 -27.84
C VAL A 558 -25.92 -12.33 -27.24
N ALA A 559 -26.88 -13.22 -27.03
CA ALA A 559 -28.18 -12.89 -26.45
C ALA A 559 -28.08 -12.50 -24.95
#